data_a1135617afbd89f2aa4ba34dac503221
#
_entry.id   a1135617afbd89f2aa4ba34dac503221
#
_cell.length_a   1.000
_cell.length_b   1.000
_cell.length_c   1.000
_cell.angle_alpha   90.00
_cell.angle_beta   90.00
_cell.angle_gamma   90.00
#
_symmetry.space_group_name_H-M   'P 1'
#
loop_
_entity.id
_entity.type
_entity.pdbx_description
1 polymer ?
#
loop_
_entity_poly.entity_id
_entity_poly.type
_entity_poly.pdbx_seq_one_letter_code
_entity_poly.pdbx_strand_id
1 'polypeptide(L)'
;MKTKKQGSNWTAYYDPDTGRYFAEIMYTSREGREQYDYEITQDVYSRLGTFSDDVDNERLIKTAKMTYSFENTMYGTLGPERTVWDEEAREAMRACEEKQTVKERKNKQKQTAKERNNKK
;
A
#
# COMPACT_ATOMS: atom_id res chain seq x y z
N MET A 1 4.10 -8.41 14.79
CA MET A 1 3.04 -7.96 13.85
C MET A 1 3.64 -7.75 12.47
N LYS A 2 2.96 -8.23 11.43
CA LYS A 2 3.44 -8.02 10.07
C LYS A 2 3.37 -6.52 9.71
N THR A 3 4.39 -6.03 9.02
CA THR A 3 4.45 -4.63 8.59
C THR A 3 3.83 -4.41 7.22
N LYS A 4 3.43 -5.49 6.53
CA LYS A 4 2.79 -5.41 5.21
C LYS A 4 1.79 -6.55 5.05
N LYS A 5 0.62 -6.23 4.51
CA LYS A 5 -0.40 -7.20 4.08
C LYS A 5 -0.84 -6.81 2.69
N GLN A 6 -1.20 -7.78 1.86
CA GLN A 6 -1.67 -7.45 0.51
C GLN A 6 -2.69 -8.45 -0.01
N GLY A 7 -3.57 -7.97 -0.87
CA GLY A 7 -4.52 -8.77 -1.62
C GLY A 7 -4.42 -8.46 -3.10
N SER A 8 -5.50 -8.70 -3.87
CA SER A 8 -5.49 -8.53 -5.32
C SER A 8 -5.29 -7.09 -5.76
N ASN A 9 -6.00 -6.16 -5.12
CA ASN A 9 -5.97 -4.75 -5.50
C ASN A 9 -5.65 -3.82 -4.33
N TRP A 10 -5.21 -4.36 -3.21
CA TRP A 10 -4.93 -3.57 -2.01
C TRP A 10 -3.64 -3.99 -1.36
N THR A 11 -3.01 -3.04 -0.69
CA THR A 11 -1.82 -3.27 0.14
C THR A 11 -1.98 -2.43 1.40
N ALA A 12 -1.64 -3.01 2.55
CA ALA A 12 -1.69 -2.31 3.82
C ALA A 12 -0.31 -2.32 4.48
N TYR A 13 0.00 -1.24 5.18
CA TYR A 13 1.30 -1.03 5.81
C TYR A 13 1.14 -0.67 7.28
N TYR A 14 2.03 -1.19 8.11
CA TYR A 14 2.20 -0.77 9.49
C TYR A 14 3.59 -0.16 9.64
N ASP A 15 3.65 1.05 10.19
CA ASP A 15 4.91 1.73 10.48
C ASP A 15 5.22 1.61 11.98
N PRO A 16 6.16 0.73 12.39
CA PRO A 16 6.49 0.57 13.80
C PRO A 16 7.17 1.79 14.41
N ASP A 17 7.78 2.65 13.60
CA ASP A 17 8.47 3.85 14.09
C ASP A 17 7.48 4.93 14.54
N THR A 18 6.32 5.02 13.90
CA THR A 18 5.31 6.04 14.19
C THR A 18 4.04 5.47 14.80
N GLY A 19 3.85 4.15 14.74
CA GLY A 19 2.62 3.48 15.17
C GLY A 19 1.43 3.72 14.27
N ARG A 20 1.66 4.18 13.04
CA ARG A 20 0.60 4.50 12.08
C ARG A 20 0.35 3.35 11.12
N TYR A 21 -0.87 3.30 10.60
CA TYR A 21 -1.33 2.25 9.67
C TYR A 21 -1.88 2.90 8.41
N PHE A 22 -1.54 2.35 7.26
CA PHE A 22 -1.95 2.88 5.96
C PHE A 22 -2.43 1.76 5.05
N ALA A 23 -3.25 2.12 4.05
CA ALA A 23 -3.65 1.18 3.02
C ALA A 23 -3.76 1.89 1.67
N GLU A 24 -3.50 1.15 0.62
CA GLU A 24 -3.61 1.60 -0.77
C GLU A 24 -4.52 0.64 -1.52
N ILE A 25 -5.43 1.19 -2.31
CA ILE A 25 -6.21 0.42 -3.29
C ILE A 25 -5.79 0.90 -4.67
N MET A 26 -5.42 -0.02 -5.55
CA MET A 26 -5.00 0.31 -6.91
C MET A 26 -5.69 -0.58 -7.92
N TYR A 27 -6.28 0.03 -8.92
CA TYR A 27 -6.86 -0.67 -10.06
C TYR A 27 -6.11 -0.26 -11.32
N THR A 28 -5.65 -1.24 -12.08
CA THR A 28 -4.94 -1.02 -13.33
C THR A 28 -5.63 -1.82 -14.43
N SER A 29 -5.93 -1.16 -15.54
CA SER A 29 -6.53 -1.77 -16.71
C SER A 29 -5.97 -1.14 -17.98
N ARG A 30 -6.41 -1.65 -19.13
CA ARG A 30 -6.03 -1.04 -20.42
C ARG A 30 -6.51 0.39 -20.56
N GLU A 31 -7.62 0.72 -19.89
CA GLU A 31 -8.23 2.05 -19.95
C GLU A 31 -7.61 3.04 -18.99
N GLY A 32 -6.73 2.62 -18.08
CA GLY A 32 -6.07 3.54 -17.19
C GLY A 32 -5.74 2.96 -15.83
N ARG A 33 -5.42 3.85 -14.90
CA ARG A 33 -5.03 3.51 -13.54
C ARG A 33 -5.77 4.37 -12.52
N GLU A 34 -6.19 3.75 -11.43
CA GLU A 34 -6.78 4.44 -10.28
C GLU A 34 -6.02 4.03 -9.04
N GLN A 35 -5.71 4.99 -8.18
CA GLN A 35 -5.04 4.74 -6.91
C GLN A 35 -5.69 5.55 -5.81
N TYR A 36 -5.95 4.91 -4.68
CA TYR A 36 -6.57 5.53 -3.50
C TYR A 36 -5.79 5.16 -2.27
N ASP A 37 -5.27 6.16 -1.55
CA ASP A 37 -4.51 5.96 -0.33
C ASP A 37 -5.34 6.36 0.88
N TYR A 38 -5.21 5.59 1.96
CA TYR A 38 -5.99 5.77 3.18
C TYR A 38 -5.09 5.68 4.40
N GLU A 39 -5.44 6.43 5.44
CA GLU A 39 -4.91 6.16 6.77
C GLU A 39 -5.95 5.35 7.53
N ILE A 40 -5.56 4.16 8.00
CA ILE A 40 -6.46 3.22 8.66
C ILE A 40 -6.12 3.10 10.15
N THR A 41 -6.99 2.44 10.90
CA THR A 41 -6.79 2.20 12.33
C THR A 41 -6.13 0.83 12.54
N GLN A 42 -5.63 0.62 13.75
CA GLN A 42 -5.09 -0.68 14.16
C GLN A 42 -6.15 -1.78 14.01
N ASP A 43 -7.41 -1.49 14.37
CA ASP A 43 -8.50 -2.45 14.26
C ASP A 43 -8.72 -2.86 12.81
N VAL A 44 -8.78 -1.90 11.89
CA VAL A 44 -8.92 -2.17 10.45
C VAL A 44 -7.75 -3.02 9.96
N TYR A 45 -6.53 -2.63 10.30
CA TYR A 45 -5.33 -3.36 9.89
C TYR A 45 -5.37 -4.82 10.37
N SER A 46 -5.77 -5.05 11.63
CA SER A 46 -5.83 -6.40 12.21
C SER A 46 -6.84 -7.29 11.50
N ARG A 47 -7.93 -6.69 11.03
CA ARG A 47 -9.01 -7.45 10.36
C ARG A 47 -8.70 -7.73 8.89
N LEU A 48 -7.83 -6.94 8.26
CA LEU A 48 -7.44 -7.16 6.86
C LEU A 48 -6.76 -8.52 6.70
N GLY A 49 -7.18 -9.25 5.66
CA GLY A 49 -6.68 -10.57 5.36
C GLY A 49 -7.41 -11.71 6.08
N THR A 50 -8.42 -11.41 6.91
CA THR A 50 -9.20 -12.45 7.61
C THR A 50 -10.49 -12.84 6.90
N PHE A 51 -10.88 -12.09 5.86
CA PHE A 51 -12.11 -12.35 5.12
C PHE A 51 -11.91 -13.44 4.07
N SER A 52 -12.95 -14.24 3.85
CA SER A 52 -12.94 -15.26 2.80
C SER A 52 -13.04 -14.66 1.40
N ASP A 53 -13.65 -13.47 1.28
CA ASP A 53 -13.76 -12.74 0.01
C ASP A 53 -12.85 -11.51 0.07
N ASP A 54 -11.92 -11.39 -0.88
CA ASP A 54 -10.96 -10.29 -0.92
C ASP A 54 -11.64 -8.92 -1.12
N VAL A 55 -12.80 -8.88 -1.74
CA VAL A 55 -13.58 -7.64 -1.91
C VAL A 55 -13.96 -7.02 -0.55
N ASP A 56 -14.16 -7.84 0.46
CA ASP A 56 -14.49 -7.36 1.81
C ASP A 56 -13.33 -6.60 2.45
N ASN A 57 -12.09 -6.96 2.10
CA ASN A 57 -10.91 -6.20 2.54
C ASN A 57 -10.92 -4.78 1.95
N GLU A 58 -11.21 -4.66 0.66
CA GLU A 58 -11.31 -3.34 0.01
C GLU A 58 -12.43 -2.50 0.62
N ARG A 59 -13.58 -3.12 0.90
CA ARG A 59 -14.72 -2.42 1.55
C ARG A 59 -14.33 -1.88 2.91
N LEU A 60 -13.61 -2.67 3.69
CA LEU A 60 -13.14 -2.24 5.00
C LEU A 60 -12.19 -1.05 4.90
N ILE A 61 -11.25 -1.08 3.97
CA ILE A 61 -10.33 0.03 3.72
C ILE A 61 -11.10 1.30 3.35
N LYS A 62 -12.12 1.18 2.52
CA LYS A 62 -12.92 2.33 2.06
C LYS A 62 -13.73 3.01 3.17
N THR A 63 -13.86 2.40 4.33
CA THR A 63 -14.48 3.07 5.50
C THR A 63 -13.54 4.05 6.17
N ALA A 64 -12.26 4.02 5.85
CA ALA A 64 -11.24 4.84 6.48
C ALA A 64 -11.12 6.22 5.80
N LYS A 65 -10.25 7.06 6.38
CA LYS A 65 -10.00 8.40 5.85
C LYS A 65 -9.11 8.33 4.61
N MET A 66 -9.62 8.79 3.47
CA MET A 66 -8.83 8.91 2.25
C MET A 66 -7.85 10.08 2.36
N THR A 67 -6.59 9.84 2.04
CA THR A 67 -5.52 10.85 2.12
C THR A 67 -5.09 11.33 0.75
N TYR A 68 -5.23 10.49 -0.27
CA TYR A 68 -4.78 10.79 -1.62
C TYR A 68 -5.57 9.96 -2.63
N SER A 69 -5.86 10.55 -3.79
CA SER A 69 -6.45 9.82 -4.89
C SER A 69 -5.82 10.25 -6.22
N PHE A 70 -5.69 9.29 -7.11
CA PHE A 70 -5.20 9.48 -8.46
C PHE A 70 -6.11 8.70 -9.43
N GLU A 71 -6.61 9.39 -10.43
CA GLU A 71 -7.42 8.76 -11.48
C GLU A 71 -6.90 9.21 -12.83
N ASN A 72 -6.56 8.26 -13.69
CA ASN A 72 -6.11 8.51 -15.05
C ASN A 72 -6.72 7.46 -15.97
N THR A 73 -7.78 7.83 -16.67
CA THR A 73 -8.49 6.94 -17.59
C THR A 73 -8.34 7.42 -19.03
N MET A 74 -8.26 6.49 -19.97
CA MET A 74 -8.14 6.81 -21.40
C MET A 74 -9.36 7.56 -21.93
N TYR A 75 -10.51 7.38 -21.30
CA TYR A 75 -11.77 8.04 -21.69
C TYR A 75 -11.96 9.40 -21.01
N GLY A 76 -11.05 9.78 -20.12
CA GLY A 76 -11.11 11.07 -19.46
C GLY A 76 -10.61 12.17 -20.40
N THR A 77 -11.50 13.11 -20.72
CA THR A 77 -11.15 14.25 -21.59
C THR A 77 -10.26 15.29 -20.90
N LEU A 78 -10.15 15.19 -19.57
CA LEU A 78 -9.44 16.18 -18.75
C LEU A 78 -8.05 15.73 -18.29
N GLY A 79 -7.62 14.51 -18.69
CA GLY A 79 -6.33 13.95 -18.28
C GLY A 79 -6.35 13.43 -16.84
N PRO A 80 -5.16 13.16 -16.28
CA PRO A 80 -5.07 12.59 -14.92
C PRO A 80 -5.56 13.58 -13.86
N GLU A 81 -6.38 13.07 -12.92
CA GLU A 81 -6.83 13.84 -11.76
C GLU A 81 -6.10 13.33 -10.52
N ARG A 82 -5.58 14.26 -9.75
CA ARG A 82 -4.83 13.98 -8.53
C ARG A 82 -5.33 14.88 -7.41
N THR A 83 -5.71 14.27 -6.29
CA THR A 83 -6.18 15.02 -5.14
C THR A 83 -5.43 14.58 -3.88
N VAL A 84 -4.89 15.53 -3.14
CA VAL A 84 -4.28 15.32 -1.84
C VAL A 84 -5.25 15.84 -0.78
N TRP A 85 -5.87 14.92 -0.03
CA TRP A 85 -6.84 15.26 1.00
C TRP A 85 -6.16 15.55 2.34
N ASP A 86 -5.01 14.92 2.60
CA ASP A 86 -4.22 15.10 3.82
C ASP A 86 -2.75 14.94 3.49
N GLU A 87 -2.05 16.07 3.34
CA GLU A 87 -0.64 16.12 2.94
C GLU A 87 0.28 15.40 3.94
N GLU A 88 0.06 15.65 5.23
CA GLU A 88 0.90 15.06 6.28
C GLU A 88 0.75 13.54 6.32
N ALA A 89 -0.47 13.04 6.26
CA ALA A 89 -0.73 11.60 6.25
C ALA A 89 -0.16 10.94 4.98
N ARG A 90 -0.27 11.61 3.83
CA ARG A 90 0.29 11.10 2.58
C ARG A 90 1.81 10.98 2.64
N GLU A 91 2.47 12.00 3.17
CA GLU A 91 3.93 11.96 3.32
C GLU A 91 4.37 10.87 4.30
N ALA A 92 3.62 10.68 5.39
CA ALA A 92 3.89 9.63 6.36
C ALA A 92 3.75 8.23 5.71
N MET A 93 2.76 8.03 4.86
CA MET A 93 2.58 6.78 4.13
C MET A 93 3.72 6.52 3.15
N ARG A 94 4.13 7.54 2.41
CA ARG A 94 5.26 7.42 1.47
C ARG A 94 6.56 7.06 2.18
N ALA A 95 6.82 7.67 3.33
CA ALA A 95 7.99 7.35 4.15
C ALA A 95 7.94 5.90 4.62
N CYS A 96 6.76 5.42 5.01
CA CYS A 96 6.56 4.02 5.40
C CYS A 96 6.84 3.07 4.24
N GLU A 97 6.33 3.36 3.04
CA GLU A 97 6.58 2.55 1.85
C GLU A 97 8.06 2.48 1.51
N GLU A 98 8.77 3.59 1.60
CA GLU A 98 10.22 3.62 1.35
C GLU A 98 10.99 2.74 2.31
N LYS A 99 10.64 2.75 3.60
CA LYS A 99 11.25 1.89 4.60
C LYS A 99 11.05 0.42 4.27
N GLN A 100 9.86 0.04 3.83
CA GLN A 100 9.55 -1.34 3.44
C GLN A 100 10.37 -1.76 2.22
N THR A 101 10.47 -0.89 1.22
CA THR A 101 11.26 -1.15 0.01
C THR A 101 12.74 -1.34 0.32
N VAL A 102 13.31 -0.51 1.19
CA VAL A 102 14.72 -0.63 1.62
C VAL A 102 14.94 -1.96 2.34
N LYS A 103 14.05 -2.38 3.23
CA LYS A 103 14.14 -3.66 3.92
C LYS A 103 14.13 -4.83 2.93
N GLU A 104 13.24 -4.80 1.96
CA GLU A 104 13.13 -5.85 0.95
C GLU A 104 14.42 -5.95 0.12
N ARG A 105 15.00 -4.82 -0.29
CA ARG A 105 16.26 -4.78 -1.03
C ARG A 105 17.42 -5.35 -0.21
N LYS A 106 17.54 -4.99 1.06
CA LYS A 106 18.58 -5.51 1.95
C LYS A 106 18.47 -7.02 2.14
N ASN A 107 17.26 -7.52 2.29
CA ASN A 107 17.03 -8.96 2.44
C ASN A 107 17.42 -9.73 1.17
N LYS A 108 17.10 -9.21 -0.01
CA LYS A 108 17.52 -9.81 -1.28
C LYS A 108 19.03 -9.84 -1.45
N GLN A 109 19.71 -8.75 -1.10
CA GLN A 109 21.19 -8.68 -1.16
C GLN A 109 21.84 -9.67 -0.20
N LYS A 110 21.33 -9.82 1.01
CA LYS A 110 21.83 -10.79 1.98
C LYS A 110 21.65 -12.22 1.50
N GLN A 111 20.51 -12.55 0.89
CA GLN A 111 20.25 -13.88 0.33
C GLN A 111 21.22 -14.20 -0.81
N THR A 112 21.45 -13.25 -1.70
CA THR A 112 22.40 -13.43 -2.82
C THR A 112 23.81 -13.66 -2.32
N ALA A 113 24.26 -12.91 -1.32
CA ALA A 113 25.57 -13.09 -0.71
C ALA A 113 25.73 -14.48 -0.07
N LYS A 114 24.72 -14.96 0.65
CA LYS A 114 24.70 -16.29 1.24
C LYS A 114 24.76 -17.39 0.19
N GLU A 115 24.03 -17.26 -0.89
CA GLU A 115 24.03 -18.23 -1.99
C GLU A 115 25.41 -18.31 -2.64
N ARG A 116 26.09 -17.19 -2.86
CA ARG A 116 27.45 -17.16 -3.41
C ARG A 116 28.46 -17.87 -2.49
N ASN A 117 28.36 -17.68 -1.18
CA ASN A 117 29.23 -18.31 -0.22
C ASN A 117 29.00 -19.82 -0.13
N ASN A 118 27.79 -20.29 -0.34
CA ASN A 118 27.45 -21.71 -0.28
C ASN A 118 27.85 -22.49 -1.53
N LYS A 119 28.19 -21.81 -2.62
CA LYS A 119 28.66 -22.46 -3.87
C LYS A 119 30.16 -22.74 -3.89
N LYS A 120 30.85 -22.38 -2.84
CA LYS A 120 32.24 -22.77 -2.64
C LYS A 120 32.33 -24.06 -1.82
#